data_ed46e85fafc109c4b7b63a5fb05febad
#
_entry.id   ed46e85fafc109c4b7b63a5fb05febad
#
_cell.length_a   1.000
_cell.length_b   1.000
_cell.length_c   1.000
_cell.angle_alpha   90.00
_cell.angle_beta   90.00
_cell.angle_gamma   90.00
#
_symmetry.space_group_name_H-M   'P 1'
#
loop_
_entity.id
_entity.type
_entity.pdbx_description
1 polymer ?
#
loop_
_entity_poly.entity_id
_entity_poly.type
_entity_poly.pdbx_seq_one_letter_code
_entity_poly.pdbx_strand_id
1 'polypeptide(L)'
;MKTGFNDATAMKRSNLALDLQFCEKYNYDYIEIRLDMLQEYLKTHTMDDLKLFFAKSHLKPYALNSIENINFCDEKQWKKMLELFVFACKMAKELQNPYIVVVPTMGDDMKNKTYKEVFDDSVRVLKELSDIAKPYGVKLAFEPIGDPRWCVRSMKQAWEIVKEVDRDDVGVVVDAFNLYMYNKLEDMDDIKEVPLEKIFVFHIDDSEDIPLDTLDHCHRMFPGDGVIKLKELIQLLKDKGYTEIASVEIFRPEYWEMDVEEVIRLGYEKTKKVITM
;
A
#
# COMPACT_ATOMS: atom_id res chain seq x y z
N MET A 1 -7.66 -14.83 -4.30
CA MET A 1 -7.24 -13.62 -3.56
C MET A 1 -8.17 -13.39 -2.38
N LYS A 2 -7.68 -12.74 -1.35
CA LYS A 2 -8.38 -12.35 -0.12
C LYS A 2 -8.76 -10.89 -0.17
N THR A 3 -9.88 -10.51 0.42
CA THR A 3 -10.31 -9.12 0.48
C THR A 3 -9.55 -8.35 1.56
N GLY A 4 -9.06 -7.15 1.24
CA GLY A 4 -8.43 -6.25 2.18
C GLY A 4 -9.05 -4.85 2.14
N PHE A 5 -8.96 -4.15 3.24
CA PHE A 5 -9.35 -2.76 3.38
C PHE A 5 -8.16 -1.93 3.85
N ASN A 6 -7.87 -0.84 3.16
CA ASN A 6 -6.90 0.14 3.60
C ASN A 6 -7.65 1.33 4.22
N ASP A 7 -7.26 1.71 5.44
CA ASP A 7 -7.87 2.80 6.22
C ASP A 7 -7.94 4.14 5.45
N ALA A 8 -7.10 4.35 4.42
CA ALA A 8 -7.15 5.54 3.57
C ALA A 8 -8.50 5.72 2.86
N THR A 9 -9.23 4.63 2.63
CA THR A 9 -10.49 4.63 1.87
C THR A 9 -11.63 5.37 2.58
N ALA A 10 -11.66 5.41 3.94
CA ALA A 10 -12.69 6.08 4.73
C ALA A 10 -12.15 7.25 5.59
N MET A 11 -10.94 7.65 5.43
CA MET A 11 -10.02 8.41 6.30
C MET A 11 -10.63 9.58 7.09
N LYS A 12 -11.47 10.47 6.48
CA LYS A 12 -11.89 11.72 7.13
C LYS A 12 -12.94 11.55 8.22
N ARG A 13 -13.88 10.65 8.03
CA ARG A 13 -15.00 10.42 8.95
C ARG A 13 -14.81 9.16 9.78
N SER A 14 -13.77 8.40 9.48
CA SER A 14 -13.46 7.17 10.18
C SER A 14 -12.34 7.32 11.19
N ASN A 15 -12.14 6.26 11.93
CA ASN A 15 -11.00 6.00 12.80
C ASN A 15 -10.80 4.49 12.85
N LEU A 16 -9.63 4.05 13.32
CA LEU A 16 -9.31 2.63 13.34
C LEU A 16 -10.37 1.76 14.05
N ALA A 17 -11.00 2.24 15.11
CA ALA A 17 -12.02 1.46 15.83
C ALA A 17 -13.27 1.21 14.95
N LEU A 18 -13.72 2.21 14.19
CA LEU A 18 -14.84 2.07 13.24
C LEU A 18 -14.46 1.17 12.06
N ASP A 19 -13.25 1.33 11.52
CA ASP A 19 -12.77 0.52 10.41
C ASP A 19 -12.68 -0.96 10.81
N LEU A 20 -12.15 -1.26 11.98
CA LEU A 20 -12.13 -2.62 12.53
C LEU A 20 -13.56 -3.19 12.69
N GLN A 21 -14.48 -2.40 13.25
CA GLN A 21 -15.87 -2.82 13.45
C GLN A 21 -16.56 -3.16 12.14
N PHE A 22 -16.45 -2.29 11.13
CA PHE A 22 -17.17 -2.47 9.88
C PHE A 22 -16.47 -3.47 8.95
N CYS A 23 -15.14 -3.54 8.94
CA CYS A 23 -14.42 -4.60 8.23
C CYS A 23 -14.77 -6.00 8.76
N GLU A 24 -14.87 -6.16 10.08
CA GLU A 24 -15.39 -7.39 10.72
C GLU A 24 -16.81 -7.70 10.26
N LYS A 25 -17.71 -6.70 10.32
CA LYS A 25 -19.13 -6.84 9.94
C LYS A 25 -19.33 -7.29 8.50
N TYR A 26 -18.52 -6.76 7.59
CA TYR A 26 -18.62 -7.07 6.15
C TYR A 26 -17.71 -8.21 5.68
N ASN A 27 -17.06 -8.92 6.60
CA ASN A 27 -16.23 -10.10 6.33
C ASN A 27 -15.00 -9.81 5.42
N TYR A 28 -14.33 -8.70 5.62
CA TYR A 28 -12.99 -8.55 5.07
C TYR A 28 -12.04 -9.59 5.69
N ASP A 29 -11.14 -10.13 4.88
CA ASP A 29 -10.11 -11.07 5.37
C ASP A 29 -8.98 -10.31 6.08
N TYR A 30 -8.61 -9.11 5.57
CA TYR A 30 -7.46 -8.33 6.01
C TYR A 30 -7.76 -6.83 6.12
N ILE A 31 -6.97 -6.16 6.96
CA ILE A 31 -6.92 -4.70 7.07
C ILE A 31 -5.48 -4.23 6.95
N GLU A 32 -5.27 -3.14 6.20
CA GLU A 32 -4.05 -2.34 6.22
C GLU A 32 -4.29 -1.10 7.06
N ILE A 33 -3.46 -0.96 8.10
CA ILE A 33 -3.64 0.08 9.11
C ILE A 33 -2.72 1.26 8.81
N ARG A 34 -3.30 2.45 8.69
CA ARG A 34 -2.53 3.68 8.59
C ARG A 34 -1.84 4.01 9.90
N LEU A 35 -0.57 4.42 9.81
CA LEU A 35 0.25 4.73 11.00
C LEU A 35 -0.30 5.91 11.80
N ASP A 36 -0.85 6.93 11.14
CA ASP A 36 -1.47 8.08 11.81
C ASP A 36 -2.76 7.68 12.56
N MET A 37 -3.60 6.83 11.96
CA MET A 37 -4.81 6.30 12.60
C MET A 37 -4.47 5.36 13.77
N LEU A 38 -3.41 4.56 13.65
CA LEU A 38 -2.90 3.74 14.75
C LEU A 38 -2.38 4.59 15.92
N GLN A 39 -1.61 5.64 15.62
CA GLN A 39 -1.12 6.57 16.66
C GLN A 39 -2.28 7.27 17.37
N GLU A 40 -3.32 7.66 16.62
CA GLU A 40 -4.52 8.29 17.21
C GLU A 40 -5.30 7.30 18.07
N TYR A 41 -5.50 6.06 17.59
CA TYR A 41 -6.14 4.98 18.34
C TYR A 41 -5.45 4.72 19.67
N LEU A 42 -4.13 4.68 19.71
CA LEU A 42 -3.34 4.41 20.92
C LEU A 42 -3.35 5.55 21.95
N LYS A 43 -3.96 6.70 21.65
CA LYS A 43 -4.19 7.76 22.66
C LYS A 43 -5.33 7.41 23.61
N THR A 44 -6.27 6.58 23.19
CA THR A 44 -7.48 6.23 23.95
C THR A 44 -7.65 4.74 24.20
N HIS A 45 -6.91 3.91 23.50
CA HIS A 45 -6.91 2.46 23.60
C HIS A 45 -5.48 1.94 23.78
N THR A 46 -5.37 0.68 24.17
CA THR A 46 -4.06 0.03 24.37
C THR A 46 -3.74 -0.91 23.18
N MET A 47 -2.48 -1.28 23.05
CA MET A 47 -2.07 -2.33 22.11
C MET A 47 -2.72 -3.68 22.45
N ASP A 48 -2.96 -3.95 23.74
CA ASP A 48 -3.61 -5.19 24.17
C ASP A 48 -5.09 -5.24 23.76
N ASP A 49 -5.79 -4.09 23.72
CA ASP A 49 -7.15 -4.03 23.18
C ASP A 49 -7.17 -4.43 21.69
N LEU A 50 -6.21 -3.91 20.93
CA LEU A 50 -6.09 -4.21 19.49
C LEU A 50 -5.70 -5.68 19.26
N LYS A 51 -4.77 -6.21 20.02
CA LYS A 51 -4.39 -7.64 20.00
C LYS A 51 -5.58 -8.54 20.36
N LEU A 52 -6.35 -8.15 21.36
CA LEU A 52 -7.54 -8.89 21.78
C LEU A 52 -8.62 -8.89 20.69
N PHE A 53 -8.80 -7.77 19.99
CA PHE A 53 -9.68 -7.70 18.84
C PHE A 53 -9.27 -8.72 17.76
N PHE A 54 -8.01 -8.67 17.30
CA PHE A 54 -7.53 -9.57 16.25
C PHE A 54 -7.48 -11.05 16.68
N ALA A 55 -7.31 -11.33 17.98
CA ALA A 55 -7.36 -12.68 18.52
C ALA A 55 -8.77 -13.30 18.42
N LYS A 56 -9.82 -12.48 18.51
CA LYS A 56 -11.22 -12.91 18.46
C LYS A 56 -11.86 -12.80 17.08
N SER A 57 -11.30 -11.95 16.22
CA SER A 57 -11.80 -11.64 14.89
C SER A 57 -11.27 -12.60 13.83
N HIS A 58 -12.05 -12.80 12.75
CA HIS A 58 -11.55 -13.38 11.52
C HIS A 58 -10.68 -12.39 10.73
N LEU A 59 -10.94 -11.08 10.86
CA LEU A 59 -10.14 -10.01 10.28
C LEU A 59 -8.71 -10.06 10.82
N LYS A 60 -7.70 -9.95 9.95
CA LYS A 60 -6.30 -9.96 10.34
C LYS A 60 -5.56 -8.72 9.85
N PRO A 61 -4.59 -8.19 10.61
CA PRO A 61 -3.72 -7.12 10.13
C PRO A 61 -2.82 -7.66 9.01
N TYR A 62 -2.57 -6.86 7.96
CA TYR A 62 -1.76 -7.28 6.82
C TYR A 62 -0.57 -6.38 6.57
N ALA A 63 -0.75 -5.07 6.47
CA ALA A 63 0.32 -4.11 6.32
C ALA A 63 0.09 -2.86 7.19
N LEU A 64 1.19 -2.21 7.62
CA LEU A 64 1.15 -0.84 8.12
C LEU A 64 1.47 0.12 6.98
N ASN A 65 0.63 1.10 6.78
CA ASN A 65 0.68 2.06 5.68
C ASN A 65 0.85 3.48 6.22
N SER A 66 1.87 4.24 5.87
CA SER A 66 3.08 3.93 5.14
C SER A 66 4.28 4.71 5.70
N ILE A 67 5.48 4.31 5.31
CA ILE A 67 6.68 5.12 5.50
C ILE A 67 7.00 5.79 4.18
N GLU A 68 6.83 7.08 4.12
CA GLU A 68 6.93 7.87 2.88
C GLU A 68 8.20 8.73 2.83
N ASN A 69 8.54 9.18 1.61
CA ASN A 69 9.64 10.09 1.37
C ASN A 69 10.99 9.55 1.88
N ILE A 70 11.28 8.29 1.53
CA ILE A 70 12.46 7.57 2.03
C ILE A 70 13.77 7.95 1.34
N ASN A 71 13.72 8.56 0.14
CA ASN A 71 14.89 8.88 -0.67
C ASN A 71 15.40 10.31 -0.41
N PHE A 72 16.72 10.49 -0.56
CA PHE A 72 17.40 11.80 -0.53
C PHE A 72 17.10 12.63 0.73
N CYS A 73 16.79 11.97 1.86
CA CYS A 73 16.56 12.63 3.12
C CYS A 73 17.81 13.36 3.62
N ASP A 74 17.66 14.60 4.05
CA ASP A 74 18.64 15.22 4.91
C ASP A 74 18.68 14.54 6.30
N GLU A 75 19.64 14.90 7.15
CA GLU A 75 19.82 14.28 8.47
C GLU A 75 18.57 14.40 9.36
N LYS A 76 17.88 15.53 9.31
CA LYS A 76 16.66 15.78 10.10
C LYS A 76 15.47 14.99 9.59
N GLN A 77 15.28 14.93 8.27
CA GLN A 77 14.23 14.15 7.62
C GLN A 77 14.45 12.66 7.89
N TRP A 78 15.68 12.19 7.70
CA TRP A 78 16.07 10.81 7.96
C TRP A 78 15.78 10.40 9.40
N LYS A 79 16.20 11.20 10.37
CA LYS A 79 15.93 10.94 11.79
C LYS A 79 14.44 10.82 12.08
N LYS A 80 13.64 11.77 11.59
CA LYS A 80 12.17 11.77 11.78
C LYS A 80 11.53 10.54 11.14
N MET A 81 11.93 10.19 9.94
CA MET A 81 11.43 9.01 9.23
C MET A 81 11.80 7.73 10.01
N LEU A 82 13.04 7.61 10.48
CA LEU A 82 13.48 6.46 11.27
C LEU A 82 12.72 6.32 12.60
N GLU A 83 12.40 7.42 13.28
CA GLU A 83 11.58 7.38 14.51
C GLU A 83 10.21 6.76 14.22
N LEU A 84 9.55 7.17 13.14
CA LEU A 84 8.28 6.59 12.69
C LEU A 84 8.43 5.14 12.24
N PHE A 85 9.49 4.83 11.50
CA PHE A 85 9.75 3.47 11.02
C PHE A 85 9.98 2.47 12.16
N VAL A 86 10.79 2.85 13.15
CA VAL A 86 11.01 2.00 14.34
C VAL A 86 9.73 1.81 15.15
N PHE A 87 8.90 2.86 15.26
CA PHE A 87 7.56 2.73 15.84
C PHE A 87 6.74 1.70 15.05
N ALA A 88 6.66 1.84 13.72
CA ALA A 88 5.93 0.91 12.86
C ALA A 88 6.43 -0.54 13.01
N CYS A 89 7.74 -0.77 13.04
CA CYS A 89 8.32 -2.10 13.25
C CYS A 89 7.90 -2.72 14.60
N LYS A 90 7.89 -1.93 15.69
CA LYS A 90 7.41 -2.39 16.99
C LYS A 90 5.94 -2.77 16.97
N MET A 91 5.10 -1.94 16.38
CA MET A 91 3.66 -2.18 16.25
C MET A 91 3.37 -3.40 15.37
N ALA A 92 4.06 -3.52 14.24
CA ALA A 92 3.94 -4.66 13.35
C ALA A 92 4.28 -5.98 14.06
N LYS A 93 5.37 -6.01 14.84
CA LYS A 93 5.75 -7.18 15.65
C LYS A 93 4.67 -7.55 16.67
N GLU A 94 4.15 -6.57 17.43
CA GLU A 94 3.10 -6.79 18.43
C GLU A 94 1.80 -7.33 17.82
N LEU A 95 1.45 -6.86 16.62
CA LEU A 95 0.24 -7.25 15.89
C LEU A 95 0.45 -8.51 15.04
N GLN A 96 1.67 -9.02 14.92
CA GLN A 96 2.03 -10.05 13.95
C GLN A 96 1.70 -9.64 12.50
N ASN A 97 1.82 -8.35 12.22
CA ASN A 97 1.57 -7.76 10.92
C ASN A 97 2.78 -7.97 10.01
N PRO A 98 2.65 -8.66 8.86
CA PRO A 98 3.83 -9.11 8.10
C PRO A 98 4.57 -7.99 7.35
N TYR A 99 3.89 -6.89 6.98
CA TYR A 99 4.44 -5.91 6.05
C TYR A 99 4.36 -4.48 6.56
N ILE A 100 5.33 -3.66 6.13
CA ILE A 100 5.25 -2.20 6.16
C ILE A 100 5.40 -1.72 4.72
N VAL A 101 4.44 -0.92 4.25
CA VAL A 101 4.54 -0.26 2.95
C VAL A 101 5.53 0.89 3.04
N VAL A 102 6.48 0.94 2.11
CA VAL A 102 7.48 2.00 2.00
C VAL A 102 7.37 2.66 0.64
N VAL A 103 7.35 3.99 0.62
CA VAL A 103 7.01 4.79 -0.55
C VAL A 103 8.17 5.73 -0.89
N PRO A 104 8.56 5.84 -2.17
CA PRO A 104 9.64 6.73 -2.61
C PRO A 104 9.33 8.20 -2.29
N THR A 105 10.28 9.07 -2.56
CA THR A 105 10.14 10.51 -2.27
C THR A 105 9.43 11.25 -3.39
N MET A 106 8.49 12.12 -2.99
CA MET A 106 7.84 13.08 -3.84
C MET A 106 8.50 14.45 -3.73
N GLY A 107 8.65 15.16 -4.85
CA GLY A 107 9.08 16.56 -4.84
C GLY A 107 9.51 17.06 -6.22
N ASP A 108 9.47 18.37 -6.41
CA ASP A 108 9.92 18.98 -7.68
C ASP A 108 11.42 18.75 -7.93
N ASP A 109 12.21 18.64 -6.88
CA ASP A 109 13.64 18.33 -6.97
C ASP A 109 13.91 16.93 -7.52
N MET A 110 12.94 16.01 -7.41
CA MET A 110 13.09 14.64 -7.92
C MET A 110 13.18 14.61 -9.44
N LYS A 111 12.57 15.58 -10.14
CA LYS A 111 12.67 15.71 -11.60
C LYS A 111 14.08 15.96 -12.11
N ASN A 112 14.96 16.47 -11.24
CA ASN A 112 16.36 16.79 -11.57
C ASN A 112 17.30 15.61 -11.24
N LYS A 113 16.82 14.54 -10.63
CA LYS A 113 17.60 13.36 -10.31
C LYS A 113 17.69 12.43 -11.52
N THR A 114 18.87 11.94 -11.77
CA THR A 114 19.06 10.88 -12.77
C THR A 114 18.51 9.56 -12.25
N TYR A 115 18.10 8.67 -13.14
CA TYR A 115 17.67 7.32 -12.75
C TYR A 115 18.71 6.60 -11.89
N LYS A 116 20.01 6.75 -12.23
CA LYS A 116 21.09 6.13 -11.45
C LYS A 116 21.17 6.64 -10.01
N GLU A 117 21.00 7.94 -9.79
CA GLU A 117 20.99 8.51 -8.44
C GLU A 117 19.80 7.97 -7.63
N VAL A 118 18.60 7.92 -8.24
CA VAL A 118 17.40 7.37 -7.61
C VAL A 118 17.58 5.88 -7.28
N PHE A 119 18.12 5.11 -8.22
CA PHE A 119 18.38 3.69 -8.05
C PHE A 119 19.36 3.43 -6.91
N ASP A 120 20.53 4.07 -6.94
CA ASP A 120 21.59 3.87 -5.94
C ASP A 120 21.08 4.24 -4.52
N ASP A 121 20.38 5.37 -4.39
CA ASP A 121 19.85 5.81 -3.11
C ASP A 121 18.74 4.90 -2.62
N SER A 122 17.80 4.48 -3.49
CA SER A 122 16.71 3.56 -3.11
C SER A 122 17.27 2.20 -2.63
N VAL A 123 18.25 1.65 -3.34
CA VAL A 123 18.91 0.39 -2.92
C VAL A 123 19.57 0.55 -1.55
N ARG A 124 20.30 1.64 -1.33
CA ARG A 124 20.92 1.93 -0.04
C ARG A 124 19.88 2.02 1.08
N VAL A 125 18.86 2.83 0.89
CA VAL A 125 17.81 3.07 1.90
C VAL A 125 17.05 1.78 2.22
N LEU A 126 16.60 1.03 1.22
CA LEU A 126 15.87 -0.22 1.45
C LEU A 126 16.72 -1.26 2.19
N LYS A 127 18.04 -1.34 1.92
CA LYS A 127 18.96 -2.19 2.69
C LYS A 127 19.06 -1.77 4.16
N GLU A 128 19.19 -0.46 4.43
CA GLU A 128 19.25 0.07 5.79
C GLU A 128 17.93 -0.18 6.54
N LEU A 129 16.78 0.09 5.92
CA LEU A 129 15.47 -0.15 6.54
C LEU A 129 15.22 -1.65 6.78
N SER A 130 15.61 -2.53 5.85
CA SER A 130 15.52 -3.99 6.02
C SER A 130 16.36 -4.47 7.21
N ASP A 131 17.60 -3.95 7.39
CA ASP A 131 18.43 -4.29 8.55
C ASP A 131 17.78 -3.89 9.88
N ILE A 132 17.08 -2.74 9.90
CA ILE A 132 16.34 -2.27 11.08
C ILE A 132 15.07 -3.10 11.31
N ALA A 133 14.35 -3.50 10.26
CA ALA A 133 13.10 -4.28 10.34
C ALA A 133 13.32 -5.75 10.75
N LYS A 134 14.47 -6.31 10.36
CA LYS A 134 14.79 -7.73 10.55
C LYS A 134 14.60 -8.25 11.97
N PRO A 135 15.03 -7.56 13.06
CA PRO A 135 14.82 -8.03 14.44
C PRO A 135 13.34 -8.06 14.87
N TYR A 136 12.49 -7.40 14.12
CA TYR A 136 11.04 -7.37 14.37
C TYR A 136 10.29 -8.42 13.54
N GLY A 137 10.95 -9.07 12.58
CA GLY A 137 10.35 -10.07 11.71
C GLY A 137 9.40 -9.46 10.65
N VAL A 138 9.61 -8.20 10.28
CA VAL A 138 8.75 -7.43 9.37
C VAL A 138 9.42 -7.29 8.02
N LYS A 139 8.63 -7.37 6.95
CA LYS A 139 9.06 -7.20 5.56
C LYS A 139 8.66 -5.83 5.02
N LEU A 140 9.41 -5.34 4.03
CA LEU A 140 9.19 -4.06 3.37
C LEU A 140 8.50 -4.28 2.02
N ALA A 141 7.34 -3.67 1.83
CA ALA A 141 6.63 -3.65 0.55
C ALA A 141 6.87 -2.29 -0.12
N PHE A 142 7.75 -2.26 -1.13
CA PHE A 142 8.13 -1.02 -1.82
C PHE A 142 7.12 -0.70 -2.93
N GLU A 143 6.51 0.48 -2.85
CA GLU A 143 5.44 0.89 -3.74
C GLU A 143 5.88 1.97 -4.73
N PRO A 144 5.90 1.70 -6.05
CA PRO A 144 6.09 2.74 -7.05
C PRO A 144 4.82 3.59 -7.19
N ILE A 145 4.97 4.92 -7.28
CA ILE A 145 3.85 5.86 -7.41
C ILE A 145 3.87 6.48 -8.81
N GLY A 146 2.82 6.28 -9.60
CA GLY A 146 2.74 6.69 -11.00
C GLY A 146 2.80 8.20 -11.28
N ASP A 147 2.49 9.02 -10.31
CA ASP A 147 2.51 10.48 -10.39
C ASP A 147 3.92 11.00 -10.76
N PRO A 148 4.03 11.93 -11.75
CA PRO A 148 5.32 12.43 -12.23
C PRO A 148 6.16 13.20 -11.22
N ARG A 149 5.61 13.53 -10.06
CA ARG A 149 6.33 14.16 -8.95
C ARG A 149 7.17 13.19 -8.11
N TRP A 150 6.97 11.87 -8.28
CA TRP A 150 7.65 10.83 -7.50
C TRP A 150 8.90 10.32 -8.20
N CYS A 151 9.91 9.91 -7.43
CA CYS A 151 11.20 9.50 -8.01
C CYS A 151 11.20 8.05 -8.54
N VAL A 152 10.36 7.14 -8.03
CA VAL A 152 10.17 5.77 -8.55
C VAL A 152 8.70 5.60 -8.93
N ARG A 153 8.44 5.34 -10.23
CA ARG A 153 7.09 5.49 -10.77
C ARG A 153 6.53 4.24 -11.45
N SER A 154 7.37 3.35 -11.91
CA SER A 154 6.95 2.15 -12.66
C SER A 154 7.30 0.87 -11.92
N MET A 155 6.57 -0.21 -12.25
CA MET A 155 6.88 -1.54 -11.73
C MET A 155 8.30 -1.98 -12.12
N LYS A 156 8.74 -1.67 -13.35
CA LYS A 156 10.11 -1.96 -13.79
C LYS A 156 11.16 -1.32 -12.89
N GLN A 157 11.03 -0.02 -12.61
CA GLN A 157 11.95 0.69 -11.72
C GLN A 157 11.96 0.07 -10.31
N ALA A 158 10.77 -0.17 -9.74
CA ALA A 158 10.66 -0.77 -8.41
C ALA A 158 11.27 -2.17 -8.36
N TRP A 159 11.02 -3.00 -9.39
CA TRP A 159 11.58 -4.34 -9.45
C TRP A 159 13.09 -4.36 -9.64
N GLU A 160 13.65 -3.52 -10.52
CA GLU A 160 15.10 -3.40 -10.69
C GLU A 160 15.79 -3.03 -9.37
N ILE A 161 15.21 -2.09 -8.60
CA ILE A 161 15.69 -1.70 -7.26
C ILE A 161 15.59 -2.86 -6.28
N VAL A 162 14.43 -3.50 -6.14
CA VAL A 162 14.21 -4.62 -5.20
C VAL A 162 15.13 -5.81 -5.55
N LYS A 163 15.34 -6.08 -6.83
CA LYS A 163 16.24 -7.12 -7.31
C LYS A 163 17.70 -6.85 -6.89
N GLU A 164 18.17 -5.59 -6.97
CA GLU A 164 19.51 -5.19 -6.55
C GLU A 164 19.66 -5.15 -5.01
N VAL A 165 18.58 -4.90 -4.29
CA VAL A 165 18.56 -5.03 -2.82
C VAL A 165 18.87 -6.46 -2.41
N ASP A 166 18.42 -7.47 -3.17
CA ASP A 166 18.69 -8.90 -3.01
C ASP A 166 18.43 -9.41 -1.57
N ARG A 167 17.22 -9.13 -1.04
CA ARG A 167 16.80 -9.55 0.29
C ARG A 167 15.38 -10.15 0.26
N ASP A 168 15.17 -11.27 0.93
CA ASP A 168 13.88 -11.96 0.97
C ASP A 168 12.79 -11.17 1.71
N ASP A 169 13.18 -10.24 2.55
CA ASP A 169 12.30 -9.37 3.32
C ASP A 169 11.98 -8.03 2.63
N VAL A 170 12.39 -7.86 1.36
CA VAL A 170 12.03 -6.71 0.52
C VAL A 170 11.33 -7.19 -0.74
N GLY A 171 10.14 -6.67 -0.99
CA GLY A 171 9.32 -6.96 -2.17
C GLY A 171 8.61 -5.71 -2.65
N VAL A 172 7.64 -5.87 -3.55
CA VAL A 172 6.91 -4.76 -4.17
C VAL A 172 5.43 -4.75 -3.80
N VAL A 173 4.83 -3.57 -3.91
CA VAL A 173 3.38 -3.37 -4.00
C VAL A 173 3.01 -3.27 -5.48
N VAL A 174 1.98 -3.98 -5.90
CA VAL A 174 1.30 -3.76 -7.17
C VAL A 174 0.07 -2.91 -6.87
N ASP A 175 0.04 -1.67 -7.30
CA ASP A 175 -1.11 -0.78 -7.14
C ASP A 175 -1.71 -0.47 -8.51
N ALA A 176 -2.99 -0.81 -8.70
CA ALA A 176 -3.64 -0.71 -10.01
C ALA A 176 -3.72 0.74 -10.51
N PHE A 177 -4.04 1.69 -9.62
CA PHE A 177 -4.15 3.10 -9.98
C PHE A 177 -2.78 3.72 -10.29
N ASN A 178 -1.76 3.44 -9.46
CA ASN A 178 -0.43 3.97 -9.70
C ASN A 178 0.17 3.49 -11.01
N LEU A 179 -0.03 2.21 -11.35
CA LEU A 179 0.39 1.66 -12.64
C LEU A 179 -0.40 2.24 -13.80
N TYR A 180 -1.72 2.47 -13.62
CA TYR A 180 -2.54 3.15 -14.62
C TYR A 180 -2.11 4.61 -14.79
N MET A 181 -1.88 5.34 -13.72
CA MET A 181 -1.41 6.73 -13.75
C MET A 181 -0.06 6.88 -14.44
N TYR A 182 0.81 5.88 -14.35
CA TYR A 182 2.10 5.91 -15.03
C TYR A 182 1.94 5.87 -16.56
N ASN A 183 1.20 4.90 -17.11
CA ASN A 183 1.09 4.68 -18.55
C ASN A 183 -0.15 3.87 -18.99
N LYS A 184 -1.27 3.97 -18.27
CA LYS A 184 -2.51 3.22 -18.55
C LYS A 184 -2.35 1.68 -18.49
N LEU A 185 -1.43 1.18 -17.69
CA LEU A 185 -1.09 -0.24 -17.60
C LEU A 185 -0.56 -0.85 -18.93
N GLU A 186 0.06 -0.04 -19.80
CA GLU A 186 0.66 -0.55 -21.03
C GLU A 186 1.85 -1.48 -20.77
N ASP A 187 2.50 -1.36 -19.61
CA ASP A 187 3.64 -2.15 -19.15
C ASP A 187 3.28 -3.27 -18.14
N MET A 188 2.07 -3.83 -18.21
CA MET A 188 1.69 -4.99 -17.38
C MET A 188 2.71 -6.16 -17.47
N ASP A 189 3.45 -6.25 -18.57
CA ASP A 189 4.49 -7.27 -18.73
C ASP A 189 5.63 -7.12 -17.73
N ASP A 190 5.90 -5.92 -17.22
CA ASP A 190 6.88 -5.70 -16.17
C ASP A 190 6.50 -6.43 -14.86
N ILE A 191 5.20 -6.61 -14.59
CA ILE A 191 4.70 -7.40 -13.45
C ILE A 191 5.05 -8.88 -13.63
N LYS A 192 5.12 -9.38 -14.87
CA LYS A 192 5.49 -10.78 -15.16
C LYS A 192 6.92 -11.10 -14.73
N GLU A 193 7.81 -10.11 -14.81
CA GLU A 193 9.22 -10.26 -14.42
C GLU A 193 9.40 -10.34 -12.89
N VAL A 194 8.44 -9.85 -12.10
CA VAL A 194 8.51 -9.90 -10.64
C VAL A 194 8.20 -11.33 -10.17
N PRO A 195 9.10 -12.02 -9.44
CA PRO A 195 8.78 -13.32 -8.84
C PRO A 195 7.58 -13.23 -7.90
N LEU A 196 6.77 -14.28 -7.84
CA LEU A 196 5.55 -14.31 -7.01
C LEU A 196 5.84 -13.96 -5.56
N GLU A 197 6.90 -14.53 -5.00
CA GLU A 197 7.33 -14.34 -3.61
C GLU A 197 7.83 -12.93 -3.30
N LYS A 198 7.92 -12.07 -4.32
CA LYS A 198 8.27 -10.65 -4.19
C LYS A 198 7.07 -9.71 -4.38
N ILE A 199 5.92 -10.20 -4.72
CA ILE A 199 4.66 -9.42 -4.74
C ILE A 199 4.01 -9.54 -3.36
N PHE A 200 4.20 -8.54 -2.52
CA PHE A 200 3.76 -8.60 -1.13
C PHE A 200 2.35 -8.07 -0.92
N VAL A 201 1.98 -7.02 -1.64
CA VAL A 201 0.68 -6.35 -1.52
C VAL A 201 0.12 -6.09 -2.92
N PHE A 202 -1.19 -6.22 -3.07
CA PHE A 202 -1.92 -5.74 -4.24
C PHE A 202 -2.99 -4.74 -3.78
N HIS A 203 -2.81 -3.45 -4.16
CA HIS A 203 -3.85 -2.44 -4.02
C HIS A 203 -4.77 -2.48 -5.22
N ILE A 204 -6.06 -2.67 -4.96
CA ILE A 204 -7.11 -2.75 -5.97
C ILE A 204 -8.01 -1.52 -5.89
N ASP A 205 -8.00 -0.75 -6.93
CA ASP A 205 -8.77 0.47 -7.12
C ASP A 205 -9.04 0.67 -8.61
N ASP A 206 -9.80 1.67 -8.96
CA ASP A 206 -10.09 2.03 -10.32
C ASP A 206 -9.85 3.54 -10.55
N SER A 207 -10.04 4.03 -11.75
CA SER A 207 -9.75 5.42 -12.13
C SER A 207 -10.87 6.03 -12.94
N GLU A 208 -11.08 7.34 -12.74
CA GLU A 208 -11.85 8.13 -13.68
C GLU A 208 -11.24 8.12 -15.09
N ASP A 209 -12.08 8.27 -16.11
CA ASP A 209 -11.65 8.38 -17.51
C ASP A 209 -11.29 9.83 -17.85
N ILE A 210 -10.11 10.25 -17.42
CA ILE A 210 -9.57 11.58 -17.68
C ILE A 210 -8.14 11.51 -18.23
N PRO A 211 -7.60 12.59 -18.83
CA PRO A 211 -6.22 12.61 -19.31
C PRO A 211 -5.21 12.37 -18.18
N LEU A 212 -4.15 11.58 -18.47
CA LEU A 212 -3.14 11.22 -17.46
C LEU A 212 -2.44 12.41 -16.82
N ASP A 213 -2.25 13.51 -17.56
CA ASP A 213 -1.62 14.74 -17.08
C ASP A 213 -2.50 15.55 -16.11
N THR A 214 -3.77 15.20 -16.01
CA THR A 214 -4.73 15.78 -15.05
C THR A 214 -5.09 14.82 -13.92
N LEU A 215 -4.61 13.56 -13.99
CA LEU A 215 -4.94 12.54 -13.02
C LEU A 215 -4.19 12.80 -11.70
N ASP A 216 -4.90 12.67 -10.59
CA ASP A 216 -4.37 12.75 -9.23
C ASP A 216 -5.01 11.65 -8.38
N HIS A 217 -4.43 11.35 -7.22
CA HIS A 217 -4.90 10.30 -6.31
C HIS A 217 -6.37 10.45 -5.90
N CYS A 218 -6.91 11.67 -5.91
CA CYS A 218 -8.34 11.91 -5.64
C CYS A 218 -9.30 11.38 -6.72
N HIS A 219 -8.79 10.97 -7.88
CA HIS A 219 -9.59 10.39 -8.97
C HIS A 219 -9.69 8.86 -8.90
N ARG A 220 -9.19 8.25 -7.81
CA ARG A 220 -9.40 6.83 -7.55
C ARG A 220 -10.90 6.54 -7.37
N MET A 221 -11.33 5.36 -7.81
CA MET A 221 -12.70 4.88 -7.74
C MET A 221 -12.75 3.47 -7.13
N PHE A 222 -13.93 3.06 -6.67
CA PHE A 222 -14.10 1.67 -6.26
C PHE A 222 -13.82 0.71 -7.44
N PRO A 223 -13.24 -0.48 -7.16
CA PRO A 223 -12.93 -1.46 -8.19
C PRO A 223 -14.12 -1.79 -9.08
N GLY A 224 -13.94 -1.64 -10.39
CA GLY A 224 -14.94 -1.90 -11.42
C GLY A 224 -15.89 -0.74 -11.72
N ASP A 225 -15.68 0.44 -11.15
CA ASP A 225 -16.47 1.63 -11.44
C ASP A 225 -15.78 2.58 -12.45
N GLY A 226 -14.51 2.31 -12.78
CA GLY A 226 -13.71 3.15 -13.66
C GLY A 226 -13.25 2.44 -14.94
N VAL A 227 -12.06 2.83 -15.41
CA VAL A 227 -11.54 2.44 -16.74
C VAL A 227 -10.30 1.55 -16.69
N ILE A 228 -9.80 1.22 -15.51
CA ILE A 228 -8.62 0.37 -15.36
C ILE A 228 -8.93 -1.05 -15.84
N LYS A 229 -8.02 -1.67 -16.57
CA LYS A 229 -8.14 -3.06 -17.05
C LYS A 229 -7.96 -4.08 -15.92
N LEU A 230 -8.76 -3.94 -14.84
CA LEU A 230 -8.65 -4.74 -13.62
C LEU A 230 -8.78 -6.25 -13.88
N LYS A 231 -9.63 -6.66 -14.82
CA LYS A 231 -9.78 -8.09 -15.14
C LYS A 231 -8.48 -8.68 -15.68
N GLU A 232 -7.79 -7.96 -16.55
CA GLU A 232 -6.53 -8.40 -17.14
C GLU A 232 -5.43 -8.45 -16.07
N LEU A 233 -5.33 -7.42 -15.22
CA LEU A 233 -4.37 -7.36 -14.12
C LEU A 233 -4.60 -8.49 -13.10
N ILE A 234 -5.85 -8.70 -12.69
CA ILE A 234 -6.22 -9.78 -11.76
C ILE A 234 -5.93 -11.15 -12.37
N GLN A 235 -6.22 -11.35 -13.67
CA GLN A 235 -5.92 -12.61 -14.34
C GLN A 235 -4.41 -12.86 -14.38
N LEU A 236 -3.61 -11.84 -14.69
CA LEU A 236 -2.15 -11.93 -14.66
C LEU A 236 -1.64 -12.34 -13.27
N LEU A 237 -2.13 -11.72 -12.21
CA LEU A 237 -1.76 -12.06 -10.84
C LEU A 237 -2.20 -13.50 -10.47
N LYS A 238 -3.42 -13.92 -10.88
CA LYS A 238 -3.90 -15.30 -10.70
C LYS A 238 -3.02 -16.32 -11.44
N ASP A 239 -2.63 -16.03 -12.67
CA ASP A 239 -1.78 -16.89 -13.49
C ASP A 239 -0.37 -17.05 -12.89
N LYS A 240 0.12 -16.02 -12.18
CA LYS A 240 1.35 -16.10 -11.37
C LYS A 240 1.17 -16.93 -10.09
N GLY A 241 -0.06 -17.24 -9.70
CA GLY A 241 -0.39 -17.94 -8.45
C GLY A 241 -0.59 -17.01 -7.23
N TYR A 242 -0.79 -15.71 -7.44
CA TYR A 242 -1.03 -14.77 -6.34
C TYR A 242 -2.40 -15.02 -5.69
N THR A 243 -2.40 -15.34 -4.41
CA THR A 243 -3.60 -15.68 -3.62
C THR A 243 -3.82 -14.75 -2.43
N GLU A 244 -2.88 -13.84 -2.19
CA GLU A 244 -2.85 -12.96 -1.03
C GLU A 244 -3.88 -11.82 -1.13
N ILE A 245 -3.61 -10.71 -0.49
CA ILE A 245 -4.54 -9.57 -0.37
C ILE A 245 -4.82 -8.88 -1.71
N ALA A 246 -6.08 -8.52 -1.93
CA ALA A 246 -6.50 -7.45 -2.84
C ALA A 246 -7.16 -6.38 -1.97
N SER A 247 -6.41 -5.33 -1.65
CA SER A 247 -6.78 -4.30 -0.68
C SER A 247 -7.32 -3.07 -1.38
N VAL A 248 -8.54 -2.66 -1.05
CA VAL A 248 -9.10 -1.41 -1.59
C VAL A 248 -8.44 -0.22 -0.90
N GLU A 249 -7.78 0.64 -1.71
CA GLU A 249 -7.09 1.84 -1.24
C GLU A 249 -7.49 3.06 -2.08
N ILE A 250 -8.33 3.94 -1.51
CA ILE A 250 -8.92 5.05 -2.27
C ILE A 250 -8.75 6.37 -1.51
N PHE A 251 -8.11 7.35 -2.17
CA PHE A 251 -7.92 8.71 -1.65
C PHE A 251 -8.92 9.68 -2.28
N ARG A 252 -10.25 9.37 -2.19
CA ARG A 252 -11.30 10.17 -2.81
C ARG A 252 -12.06 11.02 -1.80
N PRO A 253 -11.97 12.36 -1.89
CA PRO A 253 -12.66 13.26 -0.96
C PRO A 253 -14.17 13.03 -0.88
N GLU A 254 -14.83 12.72 -1.99
CA GLU A 254 -16.27 12.47 -2.03
C GLU A 254 -16.65 11.22 -1.21
N TYR A 255 -15.81 10.17 -1.22
CA TYR A 255 -16.05 8.98 -0.41
C TYR A 255 -15.80 9.26 1.08
N TRP A 256 -14.87 10.13 1.40
CA TRP A 256 -14.62 10.53 2.79
C TRP A 256 -15.77 11.35 3.40
N GLU A 257 -16.66 11.91 2.59
CA GLU A 257 -17.87 12.61 3.07
C GLU A 257 -19.10 11.68 3.18
N MET A 258 -19.04 10.46 2.68
CA MET A 258 -20.07 9.45 2.81
C MET A 258 -20.13 8.88 4.24
N ASP A 259 -21.17 8.11 4.50
CA ASP A 259 -21.25 7.29 5.71
C ASP A 259 -20.15 6.24 5.73
N VAL A 260 -19.44 6.11 6.84
CA VAL A 260 -18.26 5.22 6.96
C VAL A 260 -18.64 3.77 6.71
N GLU A 261 -19.76 3.32 7.27
CA GLU A 261 -20.23 1.96 7.07
C GLU A 261 -20.53 1.69 5.59
N GLU A 262 -21.11 2.64 4.90
CA GLU A 262 -21.43 2.50 3.48
C GLU A 262 -20.18 2.44 2.61
N VAL A 263 -19.16 3.26 2.87
CA VAL A 263 -17.86 3.22 2.17
C VAL A 263 -17.21 1.84 2.32
N ILE A 264 -17.14 1.33 3.54
CA ILE A 264 -16.52 0.02 3.83
C ILE A 264 -17.32 -1.11 3.18
N ARG A 265 -18.66 -1.06 3.23
CA ARG A 265 -19.53 -2.03 2.56
C ARG A 265 -19.33 -2.04 1.05
N LEU A 266 -19.37 -0.86 0.41
CA LEU A 266 -19.17 -0.72 -1.04
C LEU A 266 -17.77 -1.20 -1.46
N GLY A 267 -16.73 -0.83 -0.72
CA GLY A 267 -15.37 -1.32 -0.94
C GLY A 267 -15.30 -2.84 -0.95
N TYR A 268 -15.94 -3.49 0.03
CA TYR A 268 -16.02 -4.96 0.08
C TYR A 268 -16.74 -5.56 -1.13
N GLU A 269 -17.97 -5.10 -1.39
CA GLU A 269 -18.82 -5.65 -2.44
C GLU A 269 -18.16 -5.52 -3.82
N LYS A 270 -17.58 -4.35 -4.11
CA LYS A 270 -16.91 -4.06 -5.37
C LYS A 270 -15.62 -4.88 -5.54
N THR A 271 -14.77 -4.89 -4.51
CA THR A 271 -13.55 -5.72 -4.51
C THR A 271 -13.90 -7.21 -4.69
N LYS A 272 -14.83 -7.72 -3.90
CA LYS A 272 -15.26 -9.13 -3.97
C LYS A 272 -15.76 -9.49 -5.36
N LYS A 273 -16.60 -8.64 -5.95
CA LYS A 273 -17.13 -8.84 -7.30
C LYS A 273 -16.01 -8.97 -8.33
N VAL A 274 -15.03 -8.06 -8.31
CA VAL A 274 -13.97 -8.02 -9.33
C VAL A 274 -12.98 -9.17 -9.17
N ILE A 275 -12.56 -9.52 -7.95
CA ILE A 275 -11.61 -10.63 -7.73
C ILE A 275 -12.20 -12.03 -7.94
N THR A 276 -13.54 -12.16 -7.97
CA THR A 276 -14.23 -13.44 -8.22
C THR A 276 -14.65 -13.64 -9.67
N MET A 277 -14.50 -12.65 -10.52
CA MET A 277 -14.67 -12.78 -11.98
C MET A 277 -13.55 -13.62 -12.56
#